data_28d444e918f391d7883a8a8d6a5da758
#
_entry.id   28d444e918f391d7883a8a8d6a5da758
#
_cell.length_a   1.000
_cell.length_b   1.000
_cell.length_c   1.000
_cell.angle_alpha   90.00
_cell.angle_beta   90.00
_cell.angle_gamma   90.00
#
_symmetry.space_group_name_H-M   'P 1'
#
loop_
_entity.id
_entity.type
_entity.pdbx_description
1 polymer ?
#
loop_
_entity_poly.entity_id
_entity_poly.type
_entity_poly.pdbx_seq_one_letter_code
_entity_poly.pdbx_strand_id
1 'polypeptide(L)'
;VMAVPYDMYISGYDTDAVNKLVLWSAKSPNNLDMTAFSRGEYVRSLEENTMAEVISKILYPADDHIEGKRLRIKQQYLLVSASLQSILLKHIKKYKTLDNLPDKVAIHINDTHPALCVPELTRILIDEYGYDWDKAWDIVTRTLTYTNHTVMSEALERWPESLFSAELPRIYQIVLEINRRLVQKLNEVYPGDIAKIEYMSPVAHGEVRMANLCLAACHK
;
A
#
# COMPACT_ATOMS: atom_id res chain seq x y z
N VAL A 1 13.71 -4.02 5.15
CA VAL A 1 13.39 -5.26 4.42
C VAL A 1 13.59 -4.99 2.93
N MET A 2 14.23 -5.90 2.22
CA MET A 2 14.33 -5.88 0.76
C MET A 2 13.20 -6.69 0.14
N ALA A 3 12.54 -6.14 -0.88
CA ALA A 3 11.60 -6.87 -1.70
C ALA A 3 12.32 -7.43 -2.94
N VAL A 4 12.40 -8.73 -3.05
CA VAL A 4 13.07 -9.41 -4.18
C VAL A 4 11.99 -9.91 -5.15
N PRO A 5 12.01 -9.44 -6.42
CA PRO A 5 11.02 -9.86 -7.41
C PRO A 5 11.32 -11.24 -7.97
N TYR A 6 10.26 -12.01 -8.19
CA TYR A 6 10.25 -13.26 -8.96
C TYR A 6 9.25 -13.13 -10.10
N ASP A 7 9.73 -13.28 -11.32
CA ASP A 7 8.91 -13.11 -12.51
C ASP A 7 8.35 -14.45 -12.98
N MET A 8 7.03 -14.54 -13.11
CA MET A 8 6.35 -15.64 -13.81
C MET A 8 5.84 -15.13 -15.15
N TYR A 9 6.32 -15.71 -16.24
CA TYR A 9 5.92 -15.33 -17.58
C TYR A 9 4.72 -16.15 -18.05
N ILE A 10 3.72 -15.46 -18.62
CA ILE A 10 2.49 -16.06 -19.13
C ILE A 10 2.41 -15.74 -20.62
N SER A 11 2.68 -16.74 -21.45
CA SER A 11 2.63 -16.61 -22.90
C SER A 11 1.19 -16.57 -23.39
N GLY A 12 0.90 -15.71 -24.36
CA GLY A 12 -0.35 -15.70 -25.08
C GLY A 12 -0.44 -16.88 -26.06
N TYR A 13 -1.69 -17.29 -26.42
CA TYR A 13 -1.94 -18.29 -27.46
C TYR A 13 -1.78 -17.66 -28.84
N ASP A 14 -0.94 -18.25 -29.67
CA ASP A 14 -0.68 -17.84 -31.06
C ASP A 14 -0.38 -16.33 -31.22
N THR A 15 0.48 -15.78 -30.31
CA THR A 15 0.88 -14.38 -30.31
C THR A 15 2.26 -14.22 -29.66
N ASP A 16 2.97 -13.16 -30.02
CA ASP A 16 4.23 -12.77 -29.40
C ASP A 16 4.04 -12.07 -28.03
N ALA A 17 2.79 -11.87 -27.62
CA ALA A 17 2.49 -11.23 -26.34
C ALA A 17 2.84 -12.14 -25.16
N VAL A 18 3.63 -11.61 -24.22
CA VAL A 18 3.99 -12.27 -22.97
C VAL A 18 3.65 -11.36 -21.81
N ASN A 19 2.70 -11.78 -20.99
CA ASN A 19 2.38 -11.10 -19.74
C ASN A 19 3.31 -11.57 -18.61
N LYS A 20 3.41 -10.77 -17.57
CA LYS A 20 4.27 -11.04 -16.45
C LYS A 20 3.52 -10.86 -15.12
N LEU A 21 3.53 -11.91 -14.30
CA LEU A 21 3.15 -11.84 -12.90
C LEU A 21 4.42 -11.66 -12.07
N VAL A 22 4.46 -10.64 -11.23
CA VAL A 22 5.58 -10.39 -10.31
C VAL A 22 5.19 -10.82 -8.92
N LEU A 23 5.95 -11.74 -8.35
CA LEU A 23 5.82 -12.17 -6.96
C LEU A 23 6.97 -11.60 -6.13
N TRP A 24 6.70 -11.22 -4.90
CA TRP A 24 7.67 -10.57 -4.04
C TRP A 24 8.07 -11.48 -2.88
N SER A 25 9.37 -11.64 -2.65
CA SER A 25 9.93 -12.26 -1.46
C SER A 25 10.57 -11.21 -0.57
N ALA A 26 10.24 -11.21 0.69
CA ALA A 26 10.87 -10.37 1.69
C ALA A 26 12.20 -10.98 2.16
N LYS A 27 13.25 -10.17 2.18
CA LYS A 27 14.58 -10.54 2.64
C LYS A 27 15.14 -9.49 3.58
N SER A 28 15.94 -9.90 4.56
CA SER A 28 16.76 -8.95 5.32
C SER A 28 17.90 -8.41 4.44
N PRO A 29 18.25 -7.13 4.55
CA PRO A 29 19.47 -6.61 3.95
C PRO A 29 20.73 -7.21 4.62
N ASN A 30 20.63 -7.64 5.87
CA ASN A 30 21.69 -8.25 6.66
C ASN A 30 21.47 -9.77 6.74
N ASN A 31 22.43 -10.57 6.29
CA ASN A 31 22.31 -12.01 6.33
C ASN A 31 22.49 -12.59 7.74
N LEU A 32 23.30 -11.93 8.58
CA LEU A 32 23.66 -12.42 9.91
C LEU A 32 24.15 -11.25 10.78
N ASP A 33 23.68 -11.17 12.02
CA ASP A 33 24.31 -10.30 13.02
C ASP A 33 25.61 -10.94 13.51
N MET A 34 26.72 -10.56 12.89
CA MET A 34 28.05 -11.07 13.21
C MET A 34 28.47 -10.77 14.66
N THR A 35 27.97 -9.68 15.25
CA THR A 35 28.28 -9.31 16.64
C THR A 35 27.61 -10.27 17.62
N ALA A 36 26.31 -10.52 17.41
CA ALA A 36 25.58 -11.52 18.21
C ALA A 36 26.18 -12.93 18.00
N PHE A 37 26.49 -13.30 16.75
CA PHE A 37 27.12 -14.59 16.43
C PHE A 37 28.44 -14.80 17.16
N SER A 38 29.32 -13.80 17.15
CA SER A 38 30.63 -13.87 17.82
C SER A 38 30.54 -13.96 19.35
N ARG A 39 29.39 -13.58 19.93
CA ARG A 39 29.09 -13.70 21.35
C ARG A 39 28.44 -15.05 21.71
N GLY A 40 28.24 -15.94 20.75
CA GLY A 40 27.55 -17.21 20.95
C GLY A 40 26.02 -17.11 20.97
N GLU A 41 25.45 -15.95 20.63
CA GLU A 41 24.00 -15.68 20.56
C GLU A 41 23.44 -16.12 19.20
N TYR A 42 23.60 -17.40 18.84
CA TYR A 42 23.33 -17.90 17.48
C TYR A 42 21.89 -17.71 17.02
N VAL A 43 20.91 -17.92 17.89
CA VAL A 43 19.48 -17.74 17.55
C VAL A 43 19.21 -16.25 17.27
N ARG A 44 19.68 -15.38 18.15
CA ARG A 44 19.53 -13.93 18.01
C ARG A 44 20.18 -13.38 16.75
N SER A 45 21.33 -13.95 16.36
CA SER A 45 22.03 -13.54 15.14
C SER A 45 21.25 -13.75 13.85
N LEU A 46 20.20 -14.61 13.86
CA LEU A 46 19.33 -14.92 12.74
C LEU A 46 17.93 -14.27 12.87
N GLU A 47 17.63 -13.66 14.01
CA GLU A 47 16.27 -13.18 14.34
C GLU A 47 15.76 -12.14 13.32
N GLU A 48 16.57 -11.14 13.00
CA GLU A 48 16.23 -10.10 12.04
C GLU A 48 15.93 -10.70 10.66
N ASN A 49 16.74 -11.65 10.23
CA ASN A 49 16.56 -12.32 8.95
C ASN A 49 15.24 -13.12 8.92
N THR A 50 15.01 -13.89 9.97
CA THR A 50 13.78 -14.69 10.11
C THR A 50 12.54 -13.80 10.12
N MET A 51 12.56 -12.69 10.88
CA MET A 51 11.44 -11.74 10.96
C MET A 51 11.15 -11.06 9.63
N ALA A 52 12.20 -10.75 8.84
CA ALA A 52 12.00 -10.20 7.50
C ALA A 52 11.35 -11.23 6.55
N GLU A 53 11.84 -12.46 6.54
CA GLU A 53 11.33 -13.51 5.66
C GLU A 53 9.89 -13.93 5.95
N VAL A 54 9.47 -13.91 7.22
CA VAL A 54 8.10 -14.26 7.64
C VAL A 54 7.06 -13.42 6.91
N ILE A 55 7.37 -12.17 6.57
CA ILE A 55 6.42 -11.27 5.88
C ILE A 55 5.88 -11.87 4.58
N SER A 56 6.70 -12.61 3.83
CA SER A 56 6.29 -13.21 2.54
C SER A 56 6.16 -14.73 2.56
N LYS A 57 6.41 -15.37 3.69
CA LYS A 57 6.53 -16.84 3.76
C LYS A 57 5.18 -17.55 3.66
N ILE A 58 4.16 -17.04 4.34
CA ILE A 58 2.80 -17.58 4.32
C ILE A 58 1.84 -16.40 4.27
N LEU A 59 0.97 -16.37 3.24
CA LEU A 59 -0.06 -15.36 3.09
C LEU A 59 -1.28 -15.68 3.95
N TYR A 60 -2.08 -14.64 4.25
CA TYR A 60 -3.30 -14.73 5.04
C TYR A 60 -3.11 -15.38 6.41
N PRO A 61 -2.26 -14.79 7.29
CA PRO A 61 -2.19 -15.24 8.67
C PRO A 61 -3.56 -15.06 9.34
N ALA A 62 -3.83 -15.85 10.38
CA ALA A 62 -4.99 -15.61 11.23
C ALA A 62 -4.91 -14.19 11.81
N ASP A 63 -5.97 -13.40 11.66
CA ASP A 63 -6.02 -11.99 12.06
C ASP A 63 -7.04 -11.69 13.17
N ASP A 64 -7.42 -12.72 13.91
CA ASP A 64 -8.21 -12.64 15.14
C ASP A 64 -7.41 -12.08 16.34
N HIS A 65 -6.07 -12.06 16.23
CA HIS A 65 -5.15 -11.50 17.22
C HIS A 65 -4.25 -10.41 16.63
N ILE A 66 -3.64 -9.61 17.53
CA ILE A 66 -2.88 -8.42 17.15
C ILE A 66 -1.66 -8.73 16.26
N GLU A 67 -0.94 -9.82 16.54
CA GLU A 67 0.26 -10.20 15.78
C GLU A 67 -0.08 -10.62 14.35
N GLY A 68 -1.21 -11.31 14.15
CA GLY A 68 -1.69 -11.62 12.81
C GLY A 68 -2.09 -10.38 12.04
N LYS A 69 -2.76 -9.42 12.69
CA LYS A 69 -3.06 -8.12 12.08
C LYS A 69 -1.80 -7.35 11.69
N ARG A 70 -0.78 -7.32 12.56
CA ARG A 70 0.53 -6.73 12.26
C ARG A 70 1.20 -7.35 11.06
N LEU A 71 1.22 -8.67 11.00
CA LEU A 71 1.81 -9.39 9.87
C LEU A 71 1.06 -9.08 8.58
N ARG A 72 -0.26 -9.10 8.60
CA ARG A 72 -1.09 -8.85 7.44
C ARG A 72 -0.89 -7.44 6.87
N ILE A 73 -0.84 -6.40 7.71
CA ILE A 73 -0.58 -5.04 7.24
C ILE A 73 0.83 -4.88 6.63
N LYS A 74 1.83 -5.58 7.19
CA LYS A 74 3.19 -5.62 6.63
C LYS A 74 3.23 -6.33 5.28
N GLN A 75 2.48 -7.41 5.10
CA GLN A 75 2.35 -8.11 3.82
C GLN A 75 1.73 -7.23 2.75
N GLN A 76 0.65 -6.53 3.08
CA GLN A 76 -0.01 -5.58 2.16
C GLN A 76 0.92 -4.43 1.78
N TYR A 77 1.62 -3.86 2.76
CA TYR A 77 2.55 -2.77 2.49
C TYR A 77 3.75 -3.22 1.65
N LEU A 78 4.32 -4.40 1.90
CA LEU A 78 5.40 -4.96 1.08
C LEU A 78 4.97 -5.10 -0.39
N LEU A 79 3.80 -5.73 -0.62
CA LEU A 79 3.25 -5.91 -1.97
C LEU A 79 3.09 -4.57 -2.68
N VAL A 80 2.47 -3.62 -2.03
CA VAL A 80 2.13 -2.31 -2.60
C VAL A 80 3.38 -1.49 -2.88
N SER A 81 4.23 -1.30 -1.87
CA SER A 81 5.42 -0.45 -1.99
C SER A 81 6.40 -1.00 -3.02
N ALA A 82 6.67 -2.30 -3.00
CA ALA A 82 7.55 -2.95 -3.97
C ALA A 82 7.00 -2.84 -5.40
N SER A 83 5.70 -3.05 -5.59
CA SER A 83 5.06 -2.98 -6.90
C SER A 83 5.06 -1.56 -7.45
N LEU A 84 4.70 -0.57 -6.64
CA LEU A 84 4.71 0.84 -7.05
C LEU A 84 6.12 1.31 -7.41
N GLN A 85 7.11 1.03 -6.57
CA GLN A 85 8.49 1.40 -6.85
C GLN A 85 9.00 0.76 -8.15
N SER A 86 8.68 -0.52 -8.39
CA SER A 86 9.04 -1.20 -9.64
C SER A 86 8.39 -0.55 -10.87
N ILE A 87 7.11 -0.16 -10.78
CA ILE A 87 6.39 0.53 -11.85
C ILE A 87 7.01 1.90 -12.12
N LEU A 88 7.23 2.69 -11.08
CA LEU A 88 7.76 4.05 -11.18
C LEU A 88 9.20 4.07 -11.72
N LEU A 89 10.06 3.16 -11.26
CA LEU A 89 11.42 3.03 -11.78
C LEU A 89 11.44 2.71 -13.28
N LYS A 90 10.58 1.80 -13.75
CA LYS A 90 10.44 1.49 -15.18
C LYS A 90 9.93 2.71 -15.96
N HIS A 91 8.96 3.41 -15.41
CA HIS A 91 8.39 4.62 -16.03
C HIS A 91 9.45 5.72 -16.17
N ILE A 92 10.17 6.05 -15.09
CA ILE A 92 11.23 7.05 -15.11
C ILE A 92 12.38 6.65 -16.05
N LYS A 93 12.77 5.40 -16.06
CA LYS A 93 13.79 4.91 -17.02
C LYS A 93 13.41 5.24 -18.46
N LYS A 94 12.13 5.13 -18.80
CA LYS A 94 11.60 5.36 -20.14
C LYS A 94 11.28 6.82 -20.42
N TYR A 95 10.58 7.50 -19.53
CA TYR A 95 9.99 8.82 -19.80
C TYR A 95 10.69 9.99 -19.10
N LYS A 96 11.60 9.72 -18.15
CA LYS A 96 12.40 10.70 -17.38
C LYS A 96 11.60 11.66 -16.49
N THR A 97 10.29 11.47 -16.37
CA THR A 97 9.38 12.25 -15.53
C THR A 97 8.25 11.38 -15.02
N LEU A 98 7.60 11.78 -13.93
CA LEU A 98 6.35 11.19 -13.44
C LEU A 98 5.12 12.05 -13.78
N ASP A 99 5.28 13.21 -14.37
CA ASP A 99 4.17 14.11 -14.73
C ASP A 99 3.17 13.46 -15.68
N ASN A 100 3.65 12.60 -16.57
CA ASN A 100 2.83 11.90 -17.54
C ASN A 100 2.47 10.47 -17.11
N LEU A 101 2.66 10.13 -15.82
CA LEU A 101 2.33 8.80 -15.31
C LEU A 101 0.86 8.42 -15.62
N PRO A 102 -0.14 9.30 -15.36
CA PRO A 102 -1.54 8.97 -15.64
C PRO A 102 -1.88 8.69 -17.11
N ASP A 103 -1.07 9.23 -18.03
CA ASP A 103 -1.28 9.04 -19.47
C ASP A 103 -0.68 7.73 -19.99
N LYS A 104 0.16 7.08 -19.22
CA LYS A 104 0.96 5.90 -19.64
C LYS A 104 0.72 4.67 -18.78
N VAL A 105 0.19 4.85 -17.57
CA VAL A 105 0.03 3.78 -16.59
C VAL A 105 -1.34 3.88 -15.94
N ALA A 106 -2.05 2.77 -15.91
CA ALA A 106 -3.24 2.56 -15.09
C ALA A 106 -2.93 1.49 -14.04
N ILE A 107 -3.15 1.80 -12.78
CA ILE A 107 -2.96 0.87 -11.67
C ILE A 107 -4.33 0.54 -11.11
N HIS A 108 -4.72 -0.74 -11.19
CA HIS A 108 -5.99 -1.22 -10.72
C HIS A 108 -5.86 -1.85 -9.33
N ILE A 109 -6.54 -1.25 -8.36
CA ILE A 109 -6.68 -1.78 -7.00
C ILE A 109 -7.79 -2.83 -7.03
N ASN A 110 -7.41 -4.11 -6.94
CA ASN A 110 -8.34 -5.23 -6.97
C ASN A 110 -8.69 -5.64 -5.55
N ASP A 111 -9.88 -5.27 -5.09
CA ASP A 111 -10.31 -5.35 -3.70
C ASP A 111 -9.53 -4.38 -2.77
N THR A 112 -9.71 -4.48 -1.45
CA THR A 112 -9.07 -3.58 -0.48
C THR A 112 -7.65 -4.02 -0.08
N HIS A 113 -7.22 -5.22 -0.43
CA HIS A 113 -5.89 -5.74 -0.05
C HIS A 113 -4.74 -4.82 -0.49
N PRO A 114 -4.73 -4.25 -1.72
CA PRO A 114 -3.72 -3.28 -2.14
C PRO A 114 -4.15 -1.81 -1.98
N ALA A 115 -5.15 -1.50 -1.17
CA ALA A 115 -5.64 -0.13 -0.97
C ALA A 115 -4.57 0.86 -0.47
N LEU A 116 -3.52 0.36 0.18
CA LEU A 116 -2.34 1.16 0.54
C LEU A 116 -1.63 1.80 -0.67
N CYS A 117 -1.97 1.40 -1.91
CA CYS A 117 -1.51 2.08 -3.13
C CYS A 117 -1.82 3.59 -3.12
N VAL A 118 -2.95 3.98 -2.54
CA VAL A 118 -3.37 5.39 -2.48
C VAL A 118 -2.37 6.23 -1.68
N PRO A 119 -2.15 5.97 -0.38
CA PRO A 119 -1.22 6.78 0.40
C PRO A 119 0.25 6.49 0.05
N GLU A 120 0.62 5.28 -0.38
CA GLU A 120 2.01 4.98 -0.71
C GLU A 120 2.45 5.66 -2.01
N LEU A 121 1.63 5.67 -3.06
CA LEU A 121 1.95 6.43 -4.27
C LEU A 121 2.07 7.92 -3.97
N THR A 122 1.16 8.47 -3.14
CA THR A 122 1.24 9.85 -2.67
C THR A 122 2.54 10.11 -1.92
N ARG A 123 2.92 9.23 -0.97
CA ARG A 123 4.17 9.33 -0.22
C ARG A 123 5.39 9.34 -1.14
N ILE A 124 5.47 8.39 -2.06
CA ILE A 124 6.61 8.30 -2.97
C ILE A 124 6.76 9.59 -3.79
N LEU A 125 5.65 10.09 -4.36
CA LEU A 125 5.68 11.33 -5.15
C LEU A 125 6.16 12.52 -4.32
N ILE A 126 5.69 12.67 -3.08
CA ILE A 126 6.05 13.80 -2.21
C ILE A 126 7.46 13.62 -1.62
N ASP A 127 7.71 12.49 -0.95
CA ASP A 127 8.88 12.29 -0.11
C ASP A 127 10.15 11.93 -0.92
N GLU A 128 9.98 11.20 -2.04
CA GLU A 128 11.12 10.72 -2.83
C GLU A 128 11.36 11.56 -4.09
N TYR A 129 10.27 12.09 -4.69
CA TYR A 129 10.38 12.86 -5.93
C TYR A 129 10.12 14.35 -5.76
N GLY A 130 9.77 14.83 -4.55
CA GLY A 130 9.66 16.25 -4.23
C GLY A 130 8.45 16.97 -4.84
N TYR A 131 7.41 16.24 -5.23
CA TYR A 131 6.16 16.84 -5.70
C TYR A 131 5.44 17.53 -4.53
N ASP A 132 4.81 18.67 -4.81
CA ASP A 132 3.83 19.22 -3.87
C ASP A 132 2.59 18.33 -3.79
N TRP A 133 1.77 18.57 -2.75
CA TRP A 133 0.59 17.75 -2.50
C TRP A 133 -0.40 17.75 -3.66
N ASP A 134 -0.71 18.90 -4.22
CA ASP A 134 -1.79 19.04 -5.19
C ASP A 134 -1.42 18.35 -6.51
N LYS A 135 -0.17 18.49 -6.93
CA LYS A 135 0.38 17.79 -8.09
C LYS A 135 0.45 16.29 -7.86
N ALA A 136 0.93 15.84 -6.70
CA ALA A 136 0.98 14.43 -6.35
C ALA A 136 -0.43 13.81 -6.33
N TRP A 137 -1.39 14.51 -5.75
CA TRP A 137 -2.76 14.05 -5.67
C TRP A 137 -3.46 13.97 -7.04
N ASP A 138 -3.21 14.93 -7.94
CA ASP A 138 -3.69 14.87 -9.33
C ASP A 138 -3.16 13.61 -10.03
N ILE A 139 -1.86 13.32 -9.91
CA ILE A 139 -1.25 12.12 -10.49
C ILE A 139 -1.89 10.85 -9.90
N VAL A 140 -2.02 10.77 -8.57
CA VAL A 140 -2.59 9.60 -7.87
C VAL A 140 -4.02 9.32 -8.35
N THR A 141 -4.89 10.34 -8.30
CA THR A 141 -6.31 10.18 -8.63
C THR A 141 -6.57 9.84 -10.09
N ARG A 142 -5.69 10.23 -10.99
CA ARG A 142 -5.77 9.92 -12.42
C ARG A 142 -5.11 8.58 -12.78
N THR A 143 -4.26 8.04 -11.90
CA THR A 143 -3.54 6.78 -12.16
C THR A 143 -4.26 5.57 -11.56
N LEU A 144 -4.93 5.75 -10.41
CA LEU A 144 -5.53 4.65 -9.66
C LEU A 144 -6.99 4.40 -10.04
N THR A 145 -7.34 3.13 -10.15
CA THR A 145 -8.71 2.63 -10.28
C THR A 145 -8.97 1.57 -9.21
N TYR A 146 -10.23 1.31 -8.90
CA TYR A 146 -10.61 0.39 -7.83
C TYR A 146 -11.82 -0.47 -8.22
N THR A 147 -11.74 -1.76 -7.90
CA THR A 147 -12.89 -2.67 -7.95
C THR A 147 -13.07 -3.35 -6.61
N ASN A 148 -14.26 -3.25 -6.06
CA ASN A 148 -14.67 -4.01 -4.89
C ASN A 148 -15.47 -5.26 -5.34
N HIS A 149 -15.21 -6.41 -4.70
CA HIS A 149 -15.83 -7.68 -5.01
C HIS A 149 -16.90 -8.10 -3.99
N THR A 150 -17.12 -7.31 -2.95
CA THR A 150 -18.11 -7.61 -1.90
C THR A 150 -19.05 -6.44 -1.68
N VAL A 151 -20.31 -6.76 -1.30
CA VAL A 151 -21.30 -5.79 -0.84
C VAL A 151 -21.54 -5.90 0.67
N MET A 152 -20.90 -6.86 1.32
CA MET A 152 -21.06 -7.14 2.75
C MET A 152 -20.15 -6.23 3.56
N SER A 153 -20.70 -5.42 4.42
CA SER A 153 -19.95 -4.43 5.23
C SER A 153 -18.91 -5.06 6.13
N GLU A 154 -19.13 -6.26 6.62
CA GLU A 154 -18.21 -7.04 7.45
C GLU A 154 -16.99 -7.55 6.69
N ALA A 155 -17.06 -7.64 5.36
CA ALA A 155 -15.95 -8.03 4.51
C ALA A 155 -15.09 -6.84 4.04
N LEU A 156 -15.54 -5.60 4.32
CA LEU A 156 -14.76 -4.40 4.03
C LEU A 156 -13.68 -4.20 5.08
N GLU A 157 -12.44 -4.21 4.64
CA GLU A 157 -11.27 -4.18 5.52
C GLU A 157 -11.14 -2.86 6.28
N ARG A 158 -10.93 -2.98 7.60
CA ARG A 158 -10.77 -1.88 8.54
C ARG A 158 -9.61 -2.16 9.48
N TRP A 159 -8.80 -1.15 9.75
CA TRP A 159 -7.68 -1.26 10.66
C TRP A 159 -7.87 -0.35 11.87
N PRO A 160 -7.66 -0.84 13.10
CA PRO A 160 -7.60 0.05 14.25
C PRO A 160 -6.53 1.14 14.01
N GLU A 161 -6.90 2.39 14.26
CA GLU A 161 -6.02 3.55 14.05
C GLU A 161 -4.71 3.44 14.83
N SER A 162 -4.79 2.92 16.06
CA SER A 162 -3.62 2.71 16.93
C SER A 162 -2.63 1.71 16.32
N LEU A 163 -3.12 0.63 15.73
CA LEU A 163 -2.27 -0.37 15.04
C LEU A 163 -1.68 0.22 13.77
N PHE A 164 -2.52 0.85 12.94
CA PHE A 164 -2.11 1.41 11.65
C PHE A 164 -1.03 2.49 11.82
N SER A 165 -1.22 3.41 12.77
CA SER A 165 -0.27 4.47 13.08
C SER A 165 1.04 3.97 13.66
N ALA A 166 1.02 2.88 14.43
CA ALA A 166 2.22 2.28 15.00
C ALA A 166 3.06 1.54 13.95
N GLU A 167 2.42 0.81 13.03
CA GLU A 167 3.12 0.00 12.02
C GLU A 167 3.55 0.83 10.79
N LEU A 168 2.75 1.82 10.40
CA LEU A 168 2.95 2.63 9.20
C LEU A 168 2.79 4.14 9.49
N PRO A 169 3.63 4.74 10.34
CA PRO A 169 3.42 6.10 10.85
C PRO A 169 3.40 7.16 9.73
N ARG A 170 4.27 7.07 8.72
CA ARG A 170 4.28 8.03 7.61
C ARG A 170 3.07 7.87 6.70
N ILE A 171 2.69 6.65 6.40
CA ILE A 171 1.48 6.35 5.63
C ILE A 171 0.24 6.87 6.34
N TYR A 172 0.17 6.71 7.66
CA TYR A 172 -0.92 7.23 8.47
C TYR A 172 -1.05 8.75 8.40
N GLN A 173 0.07 9.49 8.42
CA GLN A 173 0.05 10.95 8.22
C GLN A 173 -0.55 11.33 6.86
N ILE A 174 -0.20 10.61 5.80
CA ILE A 174 -0.78 10.82 4.46
C ILE A 174 -2.29 10.52 4.47
N VAL A 175 -2.70 9.42 5.08
CA VAL A 175 -4.12 9.05 5.22
C VAL A 175 -4.91 10.12 5.97
N LEU A 176 -4.37 10.68 7.04
CA LEU A 176 -5.00 11.77 7.79
C LEU A 176 -5.18 13.02 6.92
N GLU A 177 -4.20 13.38 6.10
CA GLU A 177 -4.31 14.54 5.21
C GLU A 177 -5.32 14.29 4.08
N ILE A 178 -5.37 13.07 3.53
CA ILE A 178 -6.42 12.67 2.58
C ILE A 178 -7.81 12.83 3.22
N ASN A 179 -7.96 12.29 4.44
CA ASN A 179 -9.20 12.38 5.18
C ASN A 179 -9.61 13.85 5.45
N ARG A 180 -8.69 14.68 5.93
CA ARG A 180 -8.93 16.09 6.20
C ARG A 180 -9.45 16.83 4.97
N ARG A 181 -8.79 16.64 3.82
CA ARG A 181 -9.19 17.29 2.55
C ARG A 181 -10.53 16.79 2.04
N LEU A 182 -10.80 15.49 2.16
CA LEU A 182 -12.09 14.93 1.79
C LEU A 182 -13.21 15.47 2.68
N VAL A 183 -13.03 15.44 4.00
CA VAL A 183 -14.01 15.97 4.97
C VAL A 183 -14.31 17.44 4.70
N GLN A 184 -13.30 18.25 4.38
CA GLN A 184 -13.52 19.64 4.00
C GLN A 184 -14.46 19.75 2.78
N LYS A 185 -14.21 19.02 1.70
CA LYS A 185 -15.07 18.98 0.52
C LYS A 185 -16.47 18.47 0.82
N LEU A 186 -16.58 17.44 1.67
CA LEU A 186 -17.87 16.88 2.05
C LEU A 186 -18.70 17.89 2.88
N ASN A 187 -18.08 18.70 3.73
CA ASN A 187 -18.76 19.77 4.46
C ASN A 187 -19.32 20.87 3.54
N GLU A 188 -18.66 21.13 2.42
CA GLU A 188 -19.16 22.08 1.41
C GLU A 188 -20.38 21.51 0.67
N VAL A 189 -20.41 20.19 0.41
CA VAL A 189 -21.49 19.51 -0.33
C VAL A 189 -22.66 19.12 0.58
N TYR A 190 -22.37 18.73 1.82
CA TYR A 190 -23.35 18.25 2.81
C TYR A 190 -23.22 19.02 4.13
N PRO A 191 -23.48 20.35 4.14
CA PRO A 191 -23.28 21.16 5.33
C PRO A 191 -24.19 20.70 6.46
N GLY A 192 -23.58 20.36 7.63
CA GLY A 192 -24.31 19.93 8.83
C GLY A 192 -24.72 18.45 8.86
N ASP A 193 -24.52 17.69 7.80
CA ASP A 193 -24.83 16.25 7.78
C ASP A 193 -23.61 15.44 8.28
N ILE A 194 -23.37 15.50 9.59
CA ILE A 194 -22.21 14.87 10.24
C ILE A 194 -22.23 13.35 9.99
N ALA A 195 -23.37 12.69 10.10
CA ALA A 195 -23.47 11.25 9.92
C ALA A 195 -23.05 10.79 8.52
N LYS A 196 -23.43 11.54 7.49
CA LYS A 196 -23.06 11.25 6.11
C LYS A 196 -21.57 11.50 5.86
N ILE A 197 -21.03 12.59 6.43
CA ILE A 197 -19.60 12.91 6.33
C ILE A 197 -18.76 11.83 6.99
N GLU A 198 -19.12 11.40 8.21
CA GLU A 198 -18.44 10.30 8.90
C GLU A 198 -18.56 8.97 8.15
N TYR A 199 -19.72 8.67 7.57
CA TYR A 199 -19.93 7.47 6.76
C TYR A 199 -18.97 7.42 5.56
N MET A 200 -18.71 8.55 4.91
CA MET A 200 -17.86 8.65 3.72
C MET A 200 -16.37 8.79 4.05
N SER A 201 -16.01 9.18 5.27
CA SER A 201 -14.63 9.46 5.66
C SER A 201 -13.75 8.20 5.71
N PRO A 202 -12.52 8.22 5.19
CA PRO A 202 -11.53 7.15 5.33
C PRO A 202 -11.13 6.86 6.77
N VAL A 203 -11.12 7.87 7.63
CA VAL A 203 -10.80 7.72 9.05
C VAL A 203 -11.98 8.19 9.88
N ALA A 204 -12.57 7.29 10.65
CA ALA A 204 -13.64 7.59 11.60
C ALA A 204 -13.78 6.49 12.65
N HIS A 205 -14.29 6.83 13.81
CA HIS A 205 -14.56 5.91 14.93
C HIS A 205 -13.35 5.09 15.38
N GLY A 206 -12.13 5.66 15.28
CA GLY A 206 -10.89 4.97 15.67
C GLY A 206 -10.42 3.90 14.67
N GLU A 207 -10.93 3.94 13.43
CA GLU A 207 -10.60 3.00 12.36
C GLU A 207 -10.16 3.69 11.08
N VAL A 208 -9.23 3.08 10.36
CA VAL A 208 -8.89 3.37 8.96
C VAL A 208 -9.68 2.42 8.07
N ARG A 209 -10.56 2.97 7.22
CA ARG A 209 -11.47 2.22 6.35
C ARG A 209 -10.92 2.19 4.93
N MET A 210 -10.45 1.01 4.51
CA MET A 210 -9.68 0.86 3.27
C MET A 210 -10.51 1.11 2.02
N ALA A 211 -11.76 0.65 1.97
CA ALA A 211 -12.66 0.92 0.84
C ALA A 211 -12.94 2.43 0.68
N ASN A 212 -13.18 3.15 1.81
CA ASN A 212 -13.40 4.59 1.77
C ASN A 212 -12.17 5.34 1.28
N LEU A 213 -10.96 4.86 1.63
CA LEU A 213 -9.71 5.41 1.14
C LEU A 213 -9.59 5.27 -0.39
N CYS A 214 -9.93 4.10 -0.93
CA CYS A 214 -9.97 3.88 -2.39
C CYS A 214 -11.01 4.79 -3.07
N LEU A 215 -12.22 4.89 -2.51
CA LEU A 215 -13.28 5.75 -3.06
C LEU A 215 -12.93 7.23 -3.03
N ALA A 216 -12.10 7.66 -2.07
CA ALA A 216 -11.62 9.05 -2.02
C ALA A 216 -10.63 9.40 -3.14
N ALA A 217 -9.94 8.42 -3.70
CA ALA A 217 -8.81 8.62 -4.60
C ALA A 217 -9.04 8.10 -6.02
N CYS A 218 -9.79 7.01 -6.21
CA CYS A 218 -9.89 6.35 -7.51
C CYS A 218 -10.95 6.99 -8.39
N HIS A 219 -10.63 7.20 -9.66
CA HIS A 219 -11.54 7.85 -10.63
C HIS A 219 -12.53 6.87 -11.29
N LYS A 220 -12.34 5.58 -11.15
CA LYS A 220 -13.22 4.50 -11.61
C LYS A 220 -13.23 3.37 -10.61
#